data_94095f23581c2e48985331a77ced81f3
#
_entry.id   94095f23581c2e48985331a77ced81f3
#
_cell.length_a   1.000
_cell.length_b   1.000
_cell.length_c   1.000
_cell.angle_alpha   90.00
_cell.angle_beta   90.00
_cell.angle_gamma   90.00
#
_symmetry.space_group_name_H-M   'P 1'
#
loop_
_entity.id
_entity.type
_entity.pdbx_description
1 polymer ?
#
loop_
_entity_poly.entity_id
_entity_poly.type
_entity_poly.pdbx_seq_one_letter_code
_entity_poly.pdbx_strand_id
1 'polypeptide(L)'
;MKHEVKMAIQMQKPLVVAMVDVDNFKKINDTYAHEVGDRALRHIASLLSENMRSGDYLFRYGGEEFLIILVEANKSNAEKFLERIRLKVDQTACPLREGPLQMSISIGFTLHGGHPDYEKLLQQADQGVYEAKRNGRSQMVFLARKISS
;
A
#
# COMPACT_ATOMS: atom_id res chain seq x y z
N MET A 1 5.89 -10.12 12.14
CA MET A 1 5.66 -9.36 10.91
C MET A 1 6.90 -9.20 10.05
N LYS A 2 7.99 -8.68 10.60
CA LYS A 2 9.23 -8.49 9.81
C LYS A 2 9.78 -9.79 9.23
N HIS A 3 9.70 -10.88 9.99
CA HIS A 3 10.18 -12.19 9.54
C HIS A 3 9.39 -12.69 8.33
N GLU A 4 8.07 -12.54 8.36
CA GLU A 4 7.20 -12.99 7.28
C GLU A 4 7.42 -12.16 6.02
N VAL A 5 7.59 -10.85 6.16
CA VAL A 5 7.91 -9.96 5.05
C VAL A 5 9.25 -10.36 4.44
N LYS A 6 10.26 -10.55 5.27
CA LYS A 6 11.57 -10.97 4.81
C LYS A 6 11.52 -12.30 4.05
N MET A 7 10.80 -13.27 4.59
CA MET A 7 10.65 -14.57 3.95
C MET A 7 9.98 -14.44 2.58
N ALA A 8 8.92 -13.65 2.49
CA ALA A 8 8.20 -13.45 1.24
C ALA A 8 9.12 -12.84 0.18
N ILE A 9 9.90 -11.84 0.55
CA ILE A 9 10.82 -11.17 -0.39
C ILE A 9 11.97 -12.09 -0.80
N GLN A 10 12.46 -12.94 0.11
CA GLN A 10 13.60 -13.82 -0.15
C GLN A 10 13.27 -15.04 -1.03
N MET A 11 12.03 -15.25 -1.41
CA MET A 11 11.66 -16.38 -2.26
C MET A 11 12.15 -16.28 -3.70
N GLN A 12 12.93 -15.28 -4.03
CA GLN A 12 13.67 -15.11 -5.29
C GLN A 12 12.83 -15.16 -6.57
N LYS A 13 11.52 -15.00 -6.45
CA LYS A 13 10.66 -14.85 -7.62
C LYS A 13 10.53 -13.37 -7.94
N PRO A 14 10.23 -13.01 -9.22
CA PRO A 14 9.94 -11.61 -9.50
C PRO A 14 8.82 -11.12 -8.60
N LEU A 15 9.10 -10.09 -7.81
CA LEU A 15 8.15 -9.54 -6.85
C LEU A 15 7.94 -8.06 -7.11
N VAL A 16 6.75 -7.60 -6.77
CA VAL A 16 6.49 -6.17 -6.63
C VAL A 16 6.22 -5.91 -5.15
N VAL A 17 6.91 -4.92 -4.62
CA VAL A 17 6.72 -4.48 -3.25
C VAL A 17 6.02 -3.13 -3.30
N ALA A 18 4.85 -3.03 -2.67
CA ALA A 18 4.07 -1.79 -2.66
C ALA A 18 3.76 -1.39 -1.22
N MET A 19 3.99 -0.13 -0.92
CA MET A 19 3.60 0.46 0.35
C MET A 19 2.37 1.31 0.11
N VAL A 20 1.35 1.13 0.95
CA VAL A 20 0.07 1.83 0.86
C VAL A 20 -0.11 2.63 2.15
N ASP A 21 -0.44 3.90 2.00
CA ASP A 21 -0.67 4.78 3.14
C ASP A 21 -2.01 5.46 2.98
N VAL A 22 -2.80 5.49 4.04
CA VAL A 22 -4.12 6.12 4.03
C VAL A 22 -3.94 7.64 4.05
N ASP A 23 -4.51 8.32 3.06
CA ASP A 23 -4.38 9.77 2.95
C ASP A 23 -5.15 10.49 4.05
N ASN A 24 -4.51 11.51 4.63
CA ASN A 24 -5.11 12.38 5.62
C ASN A 24 -5.64 11.65 6.87
N PHE A 25 -5.02 10.51 7.22
CA PHE A 25 -5.50 9.71 8.34
C PHE A 25 -5.43 10.46 9.66
N LYS A 26 -4.38 11.25 9.86
CA LYS A 26 -4.27 12.09 11.07
C LYS A 26 -5.47 13.03 11.17
N LYS A 27 -5.87 13.65 10.07
CA LYS A 27 -7.01 14.54 10.03
C LYS A 27 -8.30 13.80 10.40
N ILE A 28 -8.44 12.56 9.93
CA ILE A 28 -9.59 11.73 10.30
C ILE A 28 -9.63 11.51 11.81
N ASN A 29 -8.51 11.13 12.41
CA ASN A 29 -8.42 10.93 13.85
C ASN A 29 -8.68 12.22 14.63
N ASP A 30 -8.18 13.37 14.14
CA ASP A 30 -8.36 14.64 14.81
C ASP A 30 -9.79 15.18 14.70
N THR A 31 -10.49 14.84 13.60
CA THR A 31 -11.85 15.30 13.33
C THR A 31 -12.90 14.44 14.01
N TYR A 32 -12.66 13.14 14.04
CA TYR A 32 -13.61 12.14 14.57
C TYR A 32 -13.02 11.47 15.81
N ALA A 33 -13.86 10.72 16.51
CA ALA A 33 -13.38 9.92 17.63
C ALA A 33 -12.40 8.85 17.17
N HIS A 34 -11.53 8.39 18.06
CA HIS A 34 -10.52 7.37 17.76
C HIS A 34 -11.14 6.09 17.16
N GLU A 35 -12.35 5.76 17.56
CA GLU A 35 -13.09 4.62 17.04
C GLU A 35 -13.36 4.73 15.54
N VAL A 36 -13.54 5.94 15.04
CA VAL A 36 -13.75 6.18 13.61
C VAL A 36 -12.48 5.89 12.83
N GLY A 37 -11.32 6.29 13.38
CA GLY A 37 -10.02 5.96 12.77
C GLY A 37 -9.83 4.46 12.63
N ASP A 38 -10.16 3.70 13.69
CA ASP A 38 -10.05 2.24 13.66
C ASP A 38 -11.00 1.63 12.64
N ARG A 39 -12.22 2.14 12.55
CA ARG A 39 -13.18 1.68 11.56
C ARG A 39 -12.71 1.97 10.14
N ALA A 40 -12.16 3.17 9.93
CA ALA A 40 -11.62 3.57 8.64
C ALA A 40 -10.51 2.63 8.19
N LEU A 41 -9.58 2.28 9.09
CA LEU A 41 -8.49 1.37 8.78
C LEU A 41 -9.00 -0.04 8.46
N ARG A 42 -10.00 -0.52 9.19
CA ARG A 42 -10.61 -1.82 8.90
C ARG A 42 -11.32 -1.84 7.55
N HIS A 43 -11.94 -0.72 7.21
CA HIS A 43 -12.60 -0.57 5.91
C HIS A 43 -11.57 -0.68 4.77
N ILE A 44 -10.45 0.04 4.89
CA ILE A 44 -9.37 -0.03 3.90
C ILE A 44 -8.80 -1.45 3.84
N ALA A 45 -8.51 -2.05 4.98
CA ALA A 45 -7.95 -3.39 5.03
C ALA A 45 -8.87 -4.40 4.32
N SER A 46 -10.18 -4.29 4.51
CA SER A 46 -11.14 -5.17 3.85
C SER A 46 -11.12 -4.98 2.34
N LEU A 47 -11.10 -3.74 1.87
CA LEU A 47 -11.06 -3.46 0.42
C LEU A 47 -9.78 -4.00 -0.22
N LEU A 48 -8.64 -3.82 0.46
CA LEU A 48 -7.37 -4.35 -0.04
C LEU A 48 -7.41 -5.87 -0.07
N SER A 49 -7.85 -6.50 1.03
CA SER A 49 -7.90 -7.95 1.17
C SER A 49 -8.80 -8.60 0.11
N GLU A 50 -9.96 -8.03 -0.15
CA GLU A 50 -10.91 -8.54 -1.12
C GLU A 50 -10.36 -8.59 -2.54
N ASN A 51 -9.36 -7.78 -2.84
CA ASN A 51 -8.79 -7.68 -4.17
C ASN A 51 -7.47 -8.43 -4.34
N MET A 52 -6.98 -9.05 -3.28
CA MET A 52 -5.71 -9.80 -3.34
C MET A 52 -5.87 -11.11 -4.06
N ARG A 53 -4.84 -11.48 -4.84
CA ARG A 53 -4.79 -12.78 -5.49
C ARG A 53 -4.29 -13.83 -4.49
N SER A 54 -4.63 -15.11 -4.77
CA SER A 54 -4.04 -16.21 -4.02
C SER A 54 -2.52 -16.19 -4.19
N GLY A 55 -1.78 -16.27 -3.09
CA GLY A 55 -0.33 -16.24 -3.11
C GLY A 55 0.29 -14.87 -2.91
N ASP A 56 -0.49 -13.80 -3.03
CA ASP A 56 0.00 -12.46 -2.70
C ASP A 56 -0.08 -12.24 -1.19
N TYR A 57 0.67 -11.26 -0.70
CA TYR A 57 0.74 -10.98 0.74
C TYR A 57 0.24 -9.58 1.03
N LEU A 58 -0.53 -9.46 2.09
CA LEU A 58 -0.98 -8.17 2.62
C LEU A 58 -0.64 -8.13 4.10
N PHE A 59 0.12 -7.12 4.50
CA PHE A 59 0.51 -6.92 5.89
C PHE A 59 0.10 -5.53 6.34
N ARG A 60 -0.32 -5.42 7.59
CA ARG A 60 -0.41 -4.10 8.21
C ARG A 60 0.98 -3.74 8.71
N TYR A 61 1.58 -2.72 8.12
CA TYR A 61 2.98 -2.41 8.35
C TYR A 61 3.19 -1.38 9.46
N GLY A 62 2.35 -0.37 9.51
CA GLY A 62 2.39 0.67 10.53
C GLY A 62 0.98 1.07 10.95
N GLY A 63 0.85 2.20 11.64
CA GLY A 63 -0.44 2.66 12.12
C GLY A 63 -1.48 2.84 11.04
N GLU A 64 -1.07 3.43 9.91
CA GLU A 64 -1.95 3.72 8.78
C GLU A 64 -1.35 3.21 7.47
N GLU A 65 -0.40 2.28 7.56
CA GLU A 65 0.33 1.78 6.41
C GLU A 65 0.09 0.29 6.21
N PHE A 66 0.00 -0.10 4.94
CA PHE A 66 -0.13 -1.50 4.54
C PHE A 66 0.98 -1.84 3.56
N LEU A 67 1.47 -3.05 3.64
CA LEU A 67 2.49 -3.56 2.72
C LEU A 67 1.86 -4.65 1.87
N ILE A 68 1.97 -4.51 0.55
CA ILE A 68 1.50 -5.51 -0.39
C ILE A 68 2.69 -6.09 -1.13
N ILE A 69 2.74 -7.41 -1.19
CA ILE A 69 3.76 -8.11 -1.98
C ILE A 69 3.04 -8.92 -3.04
N LEU A 70 3.27 -8.56 -4.30
CA LEU A 70 2.70 -9.25 -5.44
C LEU A 70 3.75 -10.21 -5.99
N VAL A 71 3.45 -11.50 -5.99
CA VAL A 71 4.37 -12.52 -6.46
C VAL A 71 4.15 -12.76 -7.96
N GLU A 72 5.24 -13.08 -8.65
CA GLU A 72 5.21 -13.34 -10.10
C GLU A 72 4.55 -12.20 -10.87
N ALA A 73 4.87 -10.96 -10.49
CA ALA A 73 4.27 -9.78 -11.08
C ALA A 73 5.34 -8.91 -11.74
N ASN A 74 4.97 -8.29 -12.85
CA ASN A 74 5.80 -7.29 -13.51
C ASN A 74 5.22 -5.90 -13.25
N LYS A 75 5.92 -4.87 -13.71
CA LYS A 75 5.50 -3.49 -13.51
C LYS A 75 4.10 -3.22 -14.07
N SER A 76 3.82 -3.70 -15.28
CA SER A 76 2.54 -3.45 -15.93
C SER A 76 1.37 -4.07 -15.16
N ASN A 77 1.52 -5.32 -14.74
CA ASN A 77 0.49 -6.01 -13.96
C ASN A 77 0.29 -5.35 -12.62
N ALA A 78 1.39 -4.92 -11.98
CA ALA A 78 1.33 -4.23 -10.70
C ALA A 78 0.60 -2.89 -10.83
N GLU A 79 0.90 -2.11 -11.86
CA GLU A 79 0.23 -0.83 -12.08
C GLU A 79 -1.27 -1.01 -12.22
N LYS A 80 -1.70 -2.00 -12.98
CA LYS A 80 -3.12 -2.28 -13.17
C LYS A 80 -3.78 -2.68 -11.88
N PHE A 81 -3.14 -3.56 -11.12
CA PHE A 81 -3.68 -4.03 -9.85
C PHE A 81 -3.77 -2.88 -8.84
N LEU A 82 -2.69 -2.13 -8.68
CA LEU A 82 -2.63 -1.05 -7.69
C LEU A 82 -3.59 0.09 -8.04
N GLU A 83 -3.71 0.42 -9.33
CA GLU A 83 -4.68 1.43 -9.75
C GLU A 83 -6.11 0.97 -9.50
N ARG A 84 -6.39 -0.31 -9.72
CA ARG A 84 -7.72 -0.86 -9.45
C ARG A 84 -8.10 -0.75 -7.97
N ILE A 85 -7.17 -1.10 -7.06
CA ILE A 85 -7.47 -0.98 -5.63
C ILE A 85 -7.56 0.47 -5.18
N ARG A 86 -6.74 1.35 -5.75
CA ARG A 86 -6.81 2.78 -5.44
C ARG A 86 -8.17 3.34 -5.81
N LEU A 87 -8.64 3.02 -7.01
CA LEU A 87 -9.96 3.46 -7.47
C LEU A 87 -11.07 2.84 -6.62
N LYS A 88 -10.92 1.59 -6.20
CA LYS A 88 -11.90 0.93 -5.35
C LYS A 88 -12.07 1.66 -4.02
N VAL A 89 -10.96 2.12 -3.44
CA VAL A 89 -11.00 2.91 -2.21
C VAL A 89 -11.68 4.25 -2.48
N ASP A 90 -11.32 4.93 -3.56
CA ASP A 90 -11.93 6.21 -3.94
C ASP A 90 -13.45 6.11 -4.10
N GLN A 91 -13.92 4.99 -4.65
CA GLN A 91 -15.32 4.80 -5.02
C GLN A 91 -16.17 4.18 -3.92
N THR A 92 -15.55 3.74 -2.82
CA THR A 92 -16.24 3.01 -1.76
C THR A 92 -16.06 3.73 -0.43
N ALA A 93 -16.93 4.69 -0.15
CA ALA A 93 -16.86 5.45 1.09
C ALA A 93 -17.04 4.54 2.29
N CYS A 94 -16.37 4.86 3.40
CA CYS A 94 -16.53 4.15 4.65
C CYS A 94 -17.84 4.57 5.31
N PRO A 95 -18.77 3.63 5.57
CA PRO A 95 -20.04 4.00 6.19
C PRO A 95 -19.85 4.33 7.67
N LEU A 96 -20.25 5.52 8.05
CA LEU A 96 -20.23 5.98 9.43
C LEU A 96 -21.63 6.41 9.83
N ARG A 97 -21.88 6.48 11.14
CA ARG A 97 -23.14 7.01 11.67
C ARG A 97 -23.37 8.44 11.21
N GLU A 98 -22.30 9.23 11.14
CA GLU A 98 -22.34 10.64 10.77
C GLU A 98 -22.51 10.85 9.26
N GLY A 99 -22.44 9.80 8.48
CA GLY A 99 -22.50 9.85 7.02
C GLY A 99 -21.28 9.18 6.40
N PRO A 100 -21.26 9.00 5.08
CA PRO A 100 -20.15 8.32 4.43
C PRO A 100 -18.85 9.14 4.53
N LEU A 101 -17.77 8.45 4.87
CA LEU A 101 -16.45 9.06 4.93
C LEU A 101 -15.69 8.72 3.64
N GLN A 102 -15.40 9.74 2.85
CA GLN A 102 -14.62 9.58 1.63
C GLN A 102 -13.15 9.41 1.99
N MET A 103 -12.51 8.40 1.42
CA MET A 103 -11.12 8.08 1.72
C MET A 103 -10.33 7.87 0.44
N SER A 104 -9.02 8.04 0.52
CA SER A 104 -8.12 7.71 -0.57
C SER A 104 -6.82 7.14 -0.01
N ILE A 105 -6.03 6.56 -0.90
CA ILE A 105 -4.73 5.99 -0.55
C ILE A 105 -3.66 6.48 -1.51
N SER A 106 -2.45 6.62 -0.99
CA SER A 106 -1.26 6.89 -1.79
C SER A 106 -0.37 5.66 -1.77
N ILE A 107 0.18 5.30 -2.92
CA ILE A 107 0.90 4.05 -3.11
C ILE A 107 2.27 4.33 -3.69
N GLY A 108 3.30 3.72 -3.12
CA GLY A 108 4.61 3.67 -3.72
C GLY A 108 4.98 2.23 -3.97
N PHE A 109 5.55 1.91 -5.12
CA PHE A 109 5.91 0.53 -5.40
C PHE A 109 7.20 0.44 -6.20
N THR A 110 7.85 -0.72 -6.07
CA THR A 110 9.09 -1.02 -6.77
C THR A 110 9.15 -2.50 -7.11
N LEU A 111 10.05 -2.83 -8.02
CA LEU A 111 10.27 -4.22 -8.44
C LEU A 111 11.46 -4.81 -7.68
N HIS A 112 11.31 -6.07 -7.29
CA HIS A 112 12.42 -6.82 -6.73
C HIS A 112 13.03 -7.68 -7.84
N GLY A 113 14.25 -7.35 -8.22
CA GLY A 113 14.97 -8.04 -9.30
C GLY A 113 16.00 -9.04 -8.80
N GLY A 114 15.76 -9.69 -7.68
CA GLY A 114 16.67 -10.72 -7.18
C GLY A 114 17.72 -10.24 -6.18
N HIS A 115 17.71 -8.98 -5.81
CA HIS A 115 18.63 -8.46 -4.81
C HIS A 115 18.15 -8.82 -3.40
N PRO A 116 19.03 -9.29 -2.50
CA PRO A 116 18.60 -9.78 -1.18
C PRO A 116 18.23 -8.71 -0.16
N ASP A 117 18.45 -7.43 -0.45
CA ASP A 117 18.23 -6.38 0.54
C ASP A 117 16.78 -5.88 0.53
N TYR A 118 15.94 -6.58 1.29
CA TYR A 118 14.52 -6.23 1.38
C TYR A 118 14.29 -4.86 2.04
N GLU A 119 15.20 -4.42 2.92
CA GLU A 119 15.05 -3.13 3.57
C GLU A 119 15.14 -1.98 2.58
N LYS A 120 16.03 -2.10 1.59
CA LYS A 120 16.10 -1.10 0.52
C LYS A 120 14.85 -1.07 -0.33
N LEU A 121 14.26 -2.24 -0.58
CA LEU A 121 13.00 -2.31 -1.32
C LEU A 121 11.88 -1.61 -0.56
N LEU A 122 11.80 -1.84 0.75
CA LEU A 122 10.80 -1.17 1.57
C LEU A 122 11.01 0.34 1.59
N GLN A 123 12.27 0.79 1.68
CA GLN A 123 12.59 2.22 1.64
C GLN A 123 12.18 2.86 0.32
N GLN A 124 12.40 2.16 -0.79
CA GLN A 124 12.02 2.68 -2.10
C GLN A 124 10.50 2.79 -2.24
N ALA A 125 9.78 1.76 -1.78
CA ALA A 125 8.33 1.80 -1.81
C ALA A 125 7.81 2.95 -0.94
N ASP A 126 8.40 3.14 0.22
CA ASP A 126 8.04 4.22 1.14
C ASP A 126 8.36 5.59 0.54
N GLN A 127 9.47 5.72 -0.15
CA GLN A 127 9.81 6.95 -0.87
C GLN A 127 8.77 7.25 -1.96
N GLY A 128 8.27 6.20 -2.62
CA GLY A 128 7.19 6.36 -3.59
C GLY A 128 5.91 6.90 -2.96
N VAL A 129 5.57 6.44 -1.76
CA VAL A 129 4.45 6.99 -1.00
C VAL A 129 4.65 8.47 -0.73
N TYR A 130 5.83 8.83 -0.26
CA TYR A 130 6.16 10.23 0.02
C TYR A 130 5.95 11.10 -1.22
N GLU A 131 6.43 10.65 -2.37
CA GLU A 131 6.26 11.39 -3.61
C GLU A 131 4.79 11.46 -4.05
N ALA A 132 4.04 10.38 -3.87
CA ALA A 132 2.62 10.38 -4.19
C ALA A 132 1.88 11.41 -3.34
N LYS A 133 2.23 11.51 -2.06
CA LYS A 133 1.62 12.51 -1.18
C LYS A 133 2.01 13.93 -1.55
N ARG A 134 3.26 14.14 -1.95
CA ARG A 134 3.71 15.45 -2.43
C ARG A 134 3.02 15.87 -3.71
N ASN A 135 2.72 14.91 -4.58
CA ASN A 135 2.12 15.17 -5.89
C ASN A 135 0.60 15.31 -5.84
N GLY A 136 0.01 15.31 -4.66
CA GLY A 136 -1.42 15.56 -4.52
C GLY A 136 -2.23 14.42 -3.92
N ARG A 137 -1.58 13.36 -3.46
CA ARG A 137 -2.22 12.18 -2.86
C ARG A 137 -3.08 11.40 -3.87
N SER A 138 -3.73 10.38 -3.43
CA SER A 138 -4.64 9.54 -4.24
C SER A 138 -4.04 9.14 -5.57
N GLN A 139 -2.85 8.53 -5.52
CA GLN A 139 -2.11 8.12 -6.71
C GLN A 139 -1.04 7.10 -6.35
N MET A 140 -0.47 6.49 -7.36
CA MET A 140 0.65 5.58 -7.16
C MET A 140 1.89 6.13 -7.85
N VAL A 141 3.06 5.86 -7.26
CA VAL A 141 4.35 6.24 -7.81
C VAL A 141 5.24 5.01 -7.86
N PHE A 142 5.81 4.75 -9.03
CA PHE A 142 6.79 3.70 -9.23
C PHE A 142 8.19 4.30 -9.05
N LEU A 143 8.98 3.67 -8.20
CA LEU A 143 10.38 4.02 -8.08
C LEU A 143 11.24 2.86 -8.54
N ALA A 144 11.94 3.06 -9.63
CA ALA A 144 12.89 2.09 -10.12
C ALA A 144 14.05 2.00 -9.13
N ARG A 145 14.52 0.78 -8.91
CA ARG A 145 15.70 0.57 -8.11
C ARG A 145 16.87 1.32 -8.74
N LYS A 146 17.49 2.21 -7.97
CA LYS A 146 18.71 2.85 -8.42
C LYS A 146 19.82 1.80 -8.44
N ILE A 147 20.36 1.56 -9.60
CA ILE A 147 21.61 0.81 -9.70
C ILE A 147 22.66 1.75 -9.16
N SER A 148 23.01 1.58 -7.90
CA SER A 148 24.07 2.39 -7.35
C SER A 148 25.37 1.97 -7.99
N SER A 149 25.96 2.90 -8.64
CA SER A 149 27.34 2.79 -9.01
C SER A 149 28.18 2.72 -7.73
#